data_407f86ff81f12d2dd2a75be76004f862
#
_entry.id   407f86ff81f12d2dd2a75be76004f862
#
_cell.length_a   1.000
_cell.length_b   1.000
_cell.length_c   1.000
_cell.angle_alpha   90.00
_cell.angle_beta   90.00
_cell.angle_gamma   90.00
#
_symmetry.space_group_name_H-M   'P 1'
#
loop_
_entity.id
_entity.type
_entity.pdbx_description
1 polymer ?
#
loop_
_entity_poly.entity_id
_entity_poly.type
_entity_poly.pdbx_seq_one_letter_code
_entity_poly.pdbx_strand_id
1 'polypeptide(L)'
;ASKIPADEVLKGDFEGLVRGSLRSLFPRVTTRGDVRSLTSLLSAGAADDLRQDTAANPASIGTTVRAGALLGVDSDLYLKGMLTTTLRMPGTTNLQLAQSGEEFILTGDLSQLAVGQIVRANGGALRITGVEAGLAKAEAILPPATLNSLTPGTWDILSFSRAEADRRIDDRQVVLLEALRDKGVIEKHFAWRFFTSGDSREPELAGLRGAIFGSLLTLIMTLSLSVPLGIAAAVYLEEFAAKNKWTEIIEVNINNLAAVPSIIFGLLGLAV
;
A
#
# COMPACT_ATOMS: atom_id res chain seq x y z
N ALA A 1 20.40 -11.12 34.13
CA ALA A 1 20.01 -10.45 32.88
C ALA A 1 20.04 -8.95 33.15
N SER A 2 20.99 -8.21 32.56
CA SER A 2 21.00 -6.76 32.66
C SER A 2 19.80 -6.24 31.88
N LYS A 3 18.89 -5.53 32.55
CA LYS A 3 17.78 -4.84 31.90
C LYS A 3 18.38 -3.66 31.14
N ILE A 4 18.35 -3.71 29.83
CA ILE A 4 18.70 -2.58 28.99
C ILE A 4 17.59 -1.54 29.15
N PRO A 5 17.89 -0.26 29.42
CA PRO A 5 16.88 0.79 29.49
C PRO A 5 16.08 0.90 28.22
N ALA A 6 14.79 1.24 28.30
CA ALA A 6 13.90 1.30 27.14
C ALA A 6 14.37 2.31 26.08
N ASP A 7 14.96 3.43 26.49
CA ASP A 7 15.53 4.44 25.62
C ASP A 7 16.77 3.95 24.84
N GLU A 8 17.53 3.02 25.41
CA GLU A 8 18.66 2.38 24.72
C GLU A 8 18.19 1.33 23.73
N VAL A 9 17.13 0.57 24.06
CA VAL A 9 16.50 -0.37 23.14
C VAL A 9 15.89 0.35 21.94
N LEU A 10 15.27 1.51 22.15
CA LEU A 10 14.67 2.31 21.07
C LEU A 10 15.69 2.90 20.09
N LYS A 11 16.98 2.87 20.41
CA LYS A 11 18.08 3.18 19.48
C LYS A 11 18.52 1.96 18.65
N GLY A 12 17.96 0.79 18.88
CA GLY A 12 18.30 -0.44 18.18
C GLY A 12 17.98 -0.41 16.68
N ASP A 13 18.54 -1.38 15.97
CA ASP A 13 18.32 -1.58 14.53
C ASP A 13 16.97 -2.25 14.27
N PHE A 14 15.89 -1.48 14.29
CA PHE A 14 14.54 -1.95 13.95
C PHE A 14 14.40 -2.34 12.47
N GLU A 15 15.14 -1.68 11.60
CA GLU A 15 15.15 -2.02 10.17
C GLU A 15 15.73 -3.43 9.95
N GLY A 16 16.85 -3.73 10.59
CA GLY A 16 17.44 -5.07 10.56
C GLY A 16 16.52 -6.14 11.16
N LEU A 17 15.80 -5.82 12.24
CA LEU A 17 14.82 -6.73 12.83
C LEU A 17 13.66 -7.05 11.89
N VAL A 18 13.05 -6.04 11.28
CA VAL A 18 11.94 -6.20 10.32
C VAL A 18 12.40 -6.99 9.10
N ARG A 19 13.53 -6.63 8.52
CA ARG A 19 14.12 -7.34 7.37
C ARG A 19 14.49 -8.78 7.72
N GLY A 20 15.09 -9.01 8.87
CA GLY A 20 15.47 -10.34 9.36
C GLY A 20 14.26 -11.26 9.57
N SER A 21 13.21 -10.72 10.18
CA SER A 21 11.96 -11.44 10.40
C SER A 21 11.29 -11.83 9.09
N LEU A 22 11.24 -10.90 8.11
CA LEU A 22 10.68 -11.18 6.80
C LEU A 22 11.50 -12.24 6.04
N ARG A 23 12.84 -12.16 6.10
CA ARG A 23 13.74 -13.15 5.47
C ARG A 23 13.59 -14.53 6.09
N SER A 24 13.32 -14.63 7.37
CA SER A 24 13.12 -15.94 8.03
C SER A 24 11.92 -16.71 7.47
N LEU A 25 10.92 -16.01 6.91
CA LEU A 25 9.77 -16.61 6.24
C LEU A 25 10.15 -17.22 4.87
N PHE A 26 11.25 -16.76 4.28
CA PHE A 26 11.72 -17.14 2.96
C PHE A 26 13.21 -17.54 2.97
N PRO A 27 13.58 -18.66 3.58
CA PRO A 27 15.00 -19.05 3.74
C PRO A 27 15.72 -19.32 2.41
N ARG A 28 14.96 -19.50 1.32
CA ARG A 28 15.51 -19.72 -0.04
C ARG A 28 15.75 -18.43 -0.82
N VAL A 29 15.25 -17.30 -0.35
CA VAL A 29 15.48 -15.99 -0.94
C VAL A 29 16.87 -15.52 -0.51
N THR A 30 17.90 -15.87 -1.30
CA THR A 30 19.31 -15.63 -0.97
C THR A 30 19.97 -14.59 -1.87
N THR A 31 19.51 -14.45 -3.11
CA THR A 31 20.10 -13.48 -4.04
C THR A 31 19.80 -12.04 -3.61
N ARG A 32 20.71 -11.12 -3.93
CA ARG A 32 20.51 -9.70 -3.61
C ARG A 32 19.24 -9.12 -4.24
N GLY A 33 18.91 -9.53 -5.46
CA GLY A 33 17.70 -9.12 -6.17
C GLY A 33 16.44 -9.58 -5.44
N ASP A 34 16.39 -10.85 -5.05
CA ASP A 34 15.23 -11.42 -4.35
C ASP A 34 15.02 -10.79 -2.97
N VAL A 35 16.11 -10.56 -2.24
CA VAL A 35 16.05 -9.87 -0.94
C VAL A 35 15.53 -8.45 -1.10
N ARG A 36 15.95 -7.74 -2.15
CA ARG A 36 15.45 -6.39 -2.44
C ARG A 36 13.94 -6.41 -2.75
N SER A 37 13.48 -7.30 -3.62
CA SER A 37 12.06 -7.46 -3.93
C SER A 37 11.25 -7.87 -2.70
N LEU A 38 11.80 -8.73 -1.83
CA LEU A 38 11.15 -9.09 -0.57
C LEU A 38 11.02 -7.90 0.38
N THR A 39 12.06 -7.09 0.52
CA THR A 39 12.02 -5.92 1.41
C THR A 39 11.18 -4.77 0.86
N SER A 40 11.06 -4.64 -0.47
CA SER A 40 10.20 -3.64 -1.10
C SER A 40 8.70 -3.91 -0.95
N LEU A 41 8.31 -5.08 -0.44
CA LEU A 41 6.92 -5.36 -0.07
C LEU A 41 6.46 -4.58 1.16
N LEU A 42 7.41 -4.16 2.00
CA LEU A 42 7.13 -3.42 3.22
C LEU A 42 7.15 -1.91 2.96
N SER A 43 6.41 -1.18 3.77
CA SER A 43 6.53 0.27 3.85
C SER A 43 7.92 0.68 4.30
N ALA A 44 8.43 1.79 3.79
CA ALA A 44 9.65 2.41 4.28
C ALA A 44 9.56 2.78 5.78
N GLY A 45 8.35 3.08 6.25
CA GLY A 45 8.06 3.39 7.65
C GLY A 45 7.85 2.17 8.56
N ALA A 46 7.93 0.93 8.06
CA ALA A 46 7.65 -0.26 8.87
C ALA A 46 8.55 -0.40 10.11
N ALA A 47 9.80 0.04 10.02
CA ALA A 47 10.74 0.04 11.14
C ALA A 47 10.39 1.10 12.20
N ASP A 48 9.95 2.28 11.78
CA ASP A 48 9.52 3.35 12.68
C ASP A 48 8.20 3.00 13.36
N ASP A 49 7.31 2.31 12.65
CA ASP A 49 6.08 1.78 13.20
C ASP A 49 6.36 0.79 14.35
N LEU A 50 7.21 -0.19 14.09
CA LEU A 50 7.61 -1.15 15.12
C LEU A 50 8.31 -0.48 16.33
N ARG A 51 9.10 0.57 16.08
CA ARG A 51 9.73 1.36 17.13
C ARG A 51 8.68 2.07 18.00
N GLN A 52 7.67 2.69 17.39
CA GLN A 52 6.58 3.37 18.09
C GLN A 52 5.75 2.39 18.91
N ASP A 53 5.41 1.23 18.35
CA ASP A 53 4.68 0.18 19.06
C ASP A 53 5.47 -0.35 20.26
N THR A 54 6.79 -0.51 20.11
CA THR A 54 7.67 -0.93 21.18
C THR A 54 7.75 0.14 22.28
N ALA A 55 7.79 1.42 21.91
CA ALA A 55 7.78 2.53 22.85
C ALA A 55 6.45 2.63 23.63
N ALA A 56 5.33 2.36 22.95
CA ALA A 56 4.02 2.32 23.59
C ALA A 56 3.85 1.13 24.54
N ASN A 57 4.54 0.01 24.27
CA ASN A 57 4.46 -1.23 25.04
C ASN A 57 5.84 -1.71 25.52
N PRO A 58 6.50 -1.02 26.47
CA PRO A 58 7.85 -1.37 26.91
C PRO A 58 7.97 -2.78 27.52
N ALA A 59 6.86 -3.34 28.00
CA ALA A 59 6.81 -4.71 28.52
C ALA A 59 7.07 -5.80 27.46
N SER A 60 6.97 -5.45 26.18
CA SER A 60 7.29 -6.35 25.07
C SER A 60 8.80 -6.55 24.88
N ILE A 61 9.63 -5.65 25.43
CA ILE A 61 11.09 -5.71 25.31
C ILE A 61 11.62 -6.95 26.03
N GLY A 62 12.41 -7.76 25.31
CA GLY A 62 12.96 -9.01 25.83
C GLY A 62 12.00 -10.19 25.82
N THR A 63 10.80 -10.03 25.25
CA THR A 63 9.84 -11.11 25.02
C THR A 63 9.72 -11.44 23.54
N THR A 64 9.31 -12.67 23.21
CA THR A 64 8.97 -13.04 21.84
C THR A 64 7.52 -12.64 21.59
N VAL A 65 7.30 -11.52 20.91
CA VAL A 65 5.98 -11.06 20.52
C VAL A 65 5.79 -11.16 19.01
N ARG A 66 4.55 -11.36 18.58
CA ARG A 66 4.19 -11.22 17.17
C ARG A 66 4.12 -9.73 16.87
N ALA A 67 5.07 -9.24 16.08
CA ALA A 67 5.05 -7.87 15.60
C ALA A 67 4.50 -7.85 14.18
N GLY A 68 3.58 -6.93 13.89
CA GLY A 68 3.13 -6.61 12.54
C GLY A 68 4.12 -5.65 11.86
N ALA A 69 4.28 -5.77 10.55
CA ALA A 69 4.97 -4.78 9.75
C ALA A 69 4.02 -4.28 8.66
N LEU A 70 3.99 -2.97 8.44
CA LEU A 70 3.15 -2.37 7.41
C LEU A 70 3.64 -2.78 6.02
N LEU A 71 2.70 -3.19 5.18
CA LEU A 71 2.96 -3.38 3.76
C LEU A 71 3.07 -2.03 3.06
N GLY A 72 3.91 -1.97 2.02
CA GLY A 72 3.99 -0.83 1.14
C GLY A 72 2.69 -0.64 0.35
N VAL A 73 2.42 0.60 -0.09
CA VAL A 73 1.18 0.98 -0.76
C VAL A 73 0.86 0.10 -1.97
N ASP A 74 1.86 -0.22 -2.79
CA ASP A 74 1.66 -1.06 -3.97
C ASP A 74 1.31 -2.51 -3.61
N SER A 75 1.90 -3.04 -2.54
CA SER A 75 1.56 -4.37 -2.00
C SER A 75 0.13 -4.42 -1.47
N ASP A 76 -0.29 -3.39 -0.73
CA ASP A 76 -1.65 -3.28 -0.19
C ASP A 76 -2.69 -3.11 -1.30
N LEU A 77 -2.42 -2.26 -2.30
CA LEU A 77 -3.29 -2.07 -3.46
C LEU A 77 -3.41 -3.34 -4.30
N TYR A 78 -2.33 -4.11 -4.44
CA TYR A 78 -2.37 -5.41 -5.10
C TYR A 78 -3.30 -6.38 -4.36
N LEU A 79 -3.13 -6.52 -3.05
CA LEU A 79 -3.97 -7.42 -2.22
C LEU A 79 -5.45 -7.04 -2.24
N LYS A 80 -5.76 -5.77 -2.47
CA LYS A 80 -7.12 -5.25 -2.67
C LYS A 80 -7.64 -5.38 -4.10
N GLY A 81 -6.83 -5.87 -5.03
CA GLY A 81 -7.19 -6.04 -6.44
C GLY A 81 -7.27 -4.73 -7.24
N MET A 82 -6.66 -3.65 -6.75
CA MET A 82 -6.74 -2.31 -7.37
C MET A 82 -5.65 -2.07 -8.43
N LEU A 83 -4.51 -2.77 -8.38
CA LEU A 83 -3.41 -2.57 -9.34
C LEU A 83 -3.55 -3.45 -10.58
N THR A 84 -3.92 -4.69 -10.41
CA THR A 84 -4.13 -5.65 -11.49
C THR A 84 -5.08 -6.72 -11.02
N THR A 85 -5.92 -7.21 -11.93
CA THR A 85 -6.73 -8.39 -11.63
C THR A 85 -5.83 -9.60 -11.83
N THR A 86 -5.61 -10.34 -10.74
CA THR A 86 -4.90 -11.61 -10.76
C THR A 86 -5.90 -12.72 -10.64
N LEU A 87 -5.96 -13.57 -11.66
CA LEU A 87 -6.77 -14.77 -11.63
C LEU A 87 -5.89 -15.93 -11.20
N ARG A 88 -6.22 -16.54 -10.05
CA ARG A 88 -5.59 -17.74 -9.56
C ARG A 88 -6.44 -18.95 -9.89
N MET A 89 -5.88 -19.89 -10.61
CA MET A 89 -6.55 -21.11 -11.00
C MET A 89 -5.75 -22.31 -10.49
N PRO A 90 -6.39 -23.31 -9.87
CA PRO A 90 -5.71 -24.55 -9.51
C PRO A 90 -5.32 -25.32 -10.78
N GLY A 91 -4.14 -25.92 -10.74
CA GLY A 91 -3.71 -26.85 -11.79
C GLY A 91 -4.54 -28.13 -11.74
N THR A 92 -5.11 -28.54 -12.84
CA THR A 92 -5.99 -29.72 -12.94
C THR A 92 -5.34 -30.88 -13.71
N THR A 93 -4.16 -30.65 -14.28
CA THR A 93 -3.44 -31.64 -15.09
C THR A 93 -2.18 -32.14 -14.38
N ASN A 94 -1.64 -33.25 -14.86
CA ASN A 94 -0.34 -33.77 -14.42
C ASN A 94 0.76 -33.16 -15.26
N LEU A 95 1.76 -32.57 -14.63
CA LEU A 95 2.94 -32.03 -15.29
C LEU A 95 4.20 -32.66 -14.74
N GLN A 96 5.20 -32.79 -15.59
CA GLN A 96 6.57 -33.15 -15.21
C GLN A 96 7.42 -31.90 -15.25
N LEU A 97 8.12 -31.63 -14.17
CA LEU A 97 9.03 -30.49 -14.06
C LEU A 97 10.47 -30.97 -14.15
N ALA A 98 11.20 -30.46 -15.11
CA ALA A 98 12.62 -30.72 -15.29
C ALA A 98 13.39 -29.40 -15.40
N GLN A 99 14.68 -29.43 -15.15
CA GLN A 99 15.55 -28.28 -15.33
C GLN A 99 16.59 -28.59 -16.42
N SER A 100 16.78 -27.70 -17.33
CA SER A 100 17.78 -27.75 -18.40
C SER A 100 18.61 -26.46 -18.40
N GLY A 101 19.78 -26.49 -17.76
CA GLY A 101 20.59 -25.30 -17.56
C GLY A 101 19.90 -24.28 -16.64
N GLU A 102 19.66 -23.08 -17.13
CA GLU A 102 18.95 -22.00 -16.41
C GLU A 102 17.43 -22.03 -16.65
N GLU A 103 16.98 -22.77 -17.67
CA GLU A 103 15.56 -22.88 -18.03
C GLU A 103 14.89 -24.06 -17.34
N PHE A 104 13.61 -23.90 -17.07
CA PHE A 104 12.74 -24.95 -16.58
C PHE A 104 11.83 -25.43 -17.69
N ILE A 105 11.61 -26.73 -17.73
CA ILE A 105 10.82 -27.39 -18.76
C ILE A 105 9.66 -28.11 -18.07
N LEU A 106 8.44 -27.80 -18.52
CA LEU A 106 7.24 -28.51 -18.11
C LEU A 106 6.75 -29.35 -19.29
N THR A 107 6.48 -30.64 -19.02
CA THR A 107 5.92 -31.56 -20.01
C THR A 107 4.67 -32.23 -19.44
N GLY A 108 3.78 -32.68 -20.32
CA GLY A 108 2.51 -33.29 -19.94
C GLY A 108 1.33 -32.62 -20.65
N ASP A 109 0.20 -32.53 -19.97
CA ASP A 109 -0.96 -31.84 -20.51
C ASP A 109 -0.85 -30.32 -20.21
N LEU A 110 -0.44 -29.58 -21.21
CA LEU A 110 -0.16 -28.14 -21.17
C LEU A 110 -1.39 -27.29 -21.56
N SER A 111 -2.57 -27.88 -21.71
CA SER A 111 -3.77 -27.20 -22.20
C SER A 111 -4.19 -25.97 -21.38
N GLN A 112 -3.79 -25.92 -20.11
CA GLN A 112 -4.06 -24.80 -19.19
C GLN A 112 -3.00 -23.71 -19.22
N LEU A 113 -1.84 -23.95 -19.85
CA LEU A 113 -0.69 -23.06 -19.79
C LEU A 113 -0.66 -22.12 -21.00
N ALA A 114 -0.38 -20.85 -20.75
CA ALA A 114 -0.15 -19.84 -21.76
C ALA A 114 1.11 -19.01 -21.42
N VAL A 115 1.71 -18.44 -22.46
CA VAL A 115 2.87 -17.56 -22.32
C VAL A 115 2.51 -16.34 -21.44
N GLY A 116 3.41 -15.98 -20.54
CA GLY A 116 3.25 -14.87 -19.58
C GLY A 116 2.52 -15.24 -18.28
N GLN A 117 2.00 -16.47 -18.17
CA GLN A 117 1.44 -16.95 -16.90
C GLN A 117 2.56 -17.39 -15.93
N ILE A 118 2.25 -17.38 -14.65
CA ILE A 118 3.15 -17.87 -13.61
C ILE A 118 2.57 -19.16 -13.06
N VAL A 119 3.35 -20.24 -13.14
CA VAL A 119 3.07 -21.51 -12.48
C VAL A 119 3.75 -21.53 -11.13
N ARG A 120 2.97 -21.71 -10.06
CA ARG A 120 3.48 -21.87 -8.69
C ARG A 120 3.38 -23.33 -8.28
N ALA A 121 4.51 -23.88 -7.90
CA ALA A 121 4.61 -25.28 -7.48
C ALA A 121 5.82 -25.50 -6.58
N ASN A 122 5.74 -26.45 -5.67
CA ASN A 122 6.86 -26.87 -4.81
C ASN A 122 7.55 -25.70 -4.09
N GLY A 123 6.78 -24.68 -3.69
CA GLY A 123 7.30 -23.48 -3.02
C GLY A 123 8.13 -22.56 -3.91
N GLY A 124 8.06 -22.74 -5.23
CA GLY A 124 8.65 -21.88 -6.25
C GLY A 124 7.60 -21.27 -7.18
N ALA A 125 8.06 -20.48 -8.13
CA ALA A 125 7.25 -19.86 -9.17
C ALA A 125 8.05 -19.72 -10.46
N LEU A 126 7.43 -20.11 -11.56
CA LEU A 126 8.01 -20.18 -12.89
C LEU A 126 7.16 -19.37 -13.85
N ARG A 127 7.75 -18.44 -14.59
CA ARG A 127 7.07 -17.71 -15.66
C ARG A 127 7.17 -18.51 -16.94
N ILE A 128 6.05 -18.75 -17.60
CA ILE A 128 6.00 -19.42 -18.89
C ILE A 128 6.51 -18.46 -19.96
N THR A 129 7.60 -18.80 -20.63
CA THR A 129 8.22 -18.02 -21.70
C THR A 129 7.82 -18.52 -23.08
N GLY A 130 7.47 -19.80 -23.22
CA GLY A 130 7.03 -20.40 -24.46
C GLY A 130 6.24 -21.67 -24.23
N VAL A 131 5.27 -21.93 -25.10
CA VAL A 131 4.50 -23.18 -25.12
C VAL A 131 4.56 -23.75 -26.53
N GLU A 132 5.14 -24.95 -26.65
CA GLU A 132 5.27 -25.71 -27.89
C GLU A 132 4.48 -27.03 -27.75
N ALA A 133 4.35 -27.79 -28.82
CA ALA A 133 3.62 -29.05 -28.76
C ALA A 133 4.28 -30.05 -27.77
N GLY A 134 3.65 -30.21 -26.62
CA GLY A 134 4.09 -31.15 -25.56
C GLY A 134 5.18 -30.64 -24.62
N LEU A 135 5.60 -29.37 -24.77
CA LEU A 135 6.68 -28.78 -23.97
C LEU A 135 6.38 -27.30 -23.66
N ALA A 136 6.46 -26.90 -22.40
CA ALA A 136 6.47 -25.49 -22.02
C ALA A 136 7.82 -25.10 -21.43
N LYS A 137 8.39 -24.01 -21.92
CA LYS A 137 9.61 -23.39 -21.41
C LYS A 137 9.24 -22.38 -20.36
N ALA A 138 10.00 -22.33 -19.29
CA ALA A 138 9.76 -21.40 -18.19
C ALA A 138 11.06 -20.86 -17.59
N GLU A 139 11.01 -19.65 -17.09
CA GLU A 139 12.06 -18.99 -16.34
C GLU A 139 11.68 -18.94 -14.85
N ALA A 140 12.64 -19.18 -13.96
CA ALA A 140 12.37 -19.11 -12.53
C ALA A 140 12.29 -17.68 -12.03
N ILE A 141 11.13 -17.30 -11.51
CA ILE A 141 10.96 -16.11 -10.67
C ILE A 141 11.46 -16.42 -9.26
N LEU A 142 11.04 -17.56 -8.72
CA LEU A 142 11.50 -18.13 -7.48
C LEU A 142 11.77 -19.63 -7.71
N PRO A 143 13.01 -20.10 -7.56
CA PRO A 143 13.33 -21.50 -7.84
C PRO A 143 12.49 -22.46 -6.99
N PRO A 144 11.92 -23.52 -7.60
CA PRO A 144 11.18 -24.55 -6.88
C PRO A 144 12.11 -25.35 -5.95
N ALA A 145 11.54 -25.90 -4.88
CA ALA A 145 12.31 -26.71 -3.92
C ALA A 145 12.73 -28.07 -4.47
N THR A 146 11.86 -28.61 -5.29
CA THR A 146 12.00 -29.97 -5.84
C THR A 146 11.53 -29.97 -7.28
N LEU A 147 12.16 -30.82 -8.09
CA LEU A 147 11.82 -31.00 -9.50
C LEU A 147 10.93 -32.27 -9.65
N ASN A 148 9.92 -32.38 -8.84
CA ASN A 148 9.00 -33.52 -8.87
C ASN A 148 7.88 -33.30 -9.85
N SER A 149 7.21 -34.40 -10.22
CA SER A 149 5.94 -34.31 -10.96
C SER A 149 4.88 -33.52 -10.17
N LEU A 150 4.15 -32.71 -10.88
CA LEU A 150 3.09 -31.88 -10.34
C LEU A 150 1.76 -32.61 -10.60
N THR A 151 1.04 -32.88 -9.53
CA THR A 151 -0.29 -33.52 -9.61
C THR A 151 -1.38 -32.46 -9.44
N PRO A 152 -2.61 -32.70 -9.93
CA PRO A 152 -3.71 -31.77 -9.75
C PRO A 152 -3.87 -31.29 -8.32
N GLY A 153 -4.00 -29.97 -8.14
CA GLY A 153 -4.13 -29.33 -6.84
C GLY A 153 -2.83 -29.08 -6.07
N THR A 154 -1.67 -29.59 -6.53
CA THR A 154 -0.36 -29.28 -5.93
C THR A 154 0.34 -28.08 -6.54
N TRP A 155 -0.24 -27.52 -7.58
CA TRP A 155 0.23 -26.34 -8.29
C TRP A 155 -0.93 -25.43 -8.69
N ASP A 156 -0.62 -24.19 -8.94
CA ASP A 156 -1.59 -23.21 -9.42
C ASP A 156 -0.99 -22.29 -10.47
N ILE A 157 -1.88 -21.61 -11.20
CA ILE A 157 -1.54 -20.67 -12.25
C ILE A 157 -2.00 -19.28 -11.80
N LEU A 158 -1.11 -18.31 -11.92
CA LEU A 158 -1.46 -16.89 -11.83
C LEU A 158 -1.48 -16.29 -13.22
N SER A 159 -2.61 -15.74 -13.59
CA SER A 159 -2.81 -14.99 -14.84
C SER A 159 -3.12 -13.53 -14.50
N PHE A 160 -2.58 -12.60 -15.29
CA PHE A 160 -2.69 -11.17 -15.05
C PHE A 160 -3.46 -10.49 -16.19
N SER A 161 -4.27 -9.52 -15.85
CA SER A 161 -4.99 -8.70 -16.83
C SER A 161 -4.09 -7.70 -17.57
N ARG A 162 -2.90 -7.43 -17.06
CA ARG A 162 -1.92 -6.49 -17.62
C ARG A 162 -0.54 -7.11 -17.68
N ALA A 163 0.24 -6.75 -18.70
CA ALA A 163 1.64 -7.14 -18.79
C ALA A 163 2.46 -6.56 -17.62
N GLU A 164 3.57 -7.20 -17.26
CA GLU A 164 4.42 -6.78 -16.14
C GLU A 164 4.91 -5.33 -16.30
N ALA A 165 5.28 -4.93 -17.53
CA ALA A 165 5.76 -3.57 -17.84
C ALA A 165 4.71 -2.47 -17.55
N ASP A 166 3.43 -2.82 -17.57
CA ASP A 166 2.30 -1.90 -17.34
C ASP A 166 1.78 -1.95 -15.88
N ARG A 167 2.48 -2.68 -15.01
CA ARG A 167 2.13 -2.83 -13.60
C ARG A 167 3.10 -2.08 -12.71
N ARG A 168 2.61 -1.56 -11.59
CA ARG A 168 3.44 -0.95 -10.53
C ARG A 168 4.11 -2.00 -9.64
N ILE A 169 3.71 -3.25 -9.78
CA ILE A 169 4.22 -4.39 -9.00
C ILE A 169 4.75 -5.45 -9.98
N ASP A 170 5.96 -5.91 -9.76
CA ASP A 170 6.60 -6.93 -10.58
C ASP A 170 6.12 -8.36 -10.24
N ASP A 171 6.39 -9.30 -11.12
CA ASP A 171 5.99 -10.69 -10.95
C ASP A 171 6.59 -11.32 -9.69
N ARG A 172 7.80 -10.92 -9.32
CA ARG A 172 8.50 -11.44 -8.13
C ARG A 172 7.83 -10.97 -6.85
N GLN A 173 7.47 -9.70 -6.79
CA GLN A 173 6.71 -9.13 -5.66
C GLN A 173 5.34 -9.81 -5.52
N VAL A 174 4.65 -10.04 -6.64
CA VAL A 174 3.37 -10.76 -6.64
C VAL A 174 3.53 -12.17 -6.08
N VAL A 175 4.50 -12.93 -6.57
CA VAL A 175 4.77 -14.30 -6.09
C VAL A 175 5.04 -14.33 -4.59
N LEU A 176 5.84 -13.38 -4.10
CA LEU A 176 6.16 -13.27 -2.67
C LEU A 176 4.93 -12.88 -1.83
N LEU A 177 4.09 -11.96 -2.33
CA LEU A 177 2.82 -11.57 -1.66
C LEU A 177 1.84 -12.73 -1.59
N GLU A 178 1.66 -13.47 -2.70
CA GLU A 178 0.80 -14.65 -2.71
C GLU A 178 1.34 -15.75 -1.76
N ALA A 179 2.67 -15.90 -1.68
CA ALA A 179 3.27 -16.83 -0.73
C ALA A 179 3.08 -16.39 0.74
N LEU A 180 3.11 -15.08 1.04
CA LEU A 180 2.77 -14.55 2.36
C LEU A 180 1.29 -14.78 2.69
N ARG A 181 0.43 -14.60 1.70
CA ARG A 181 -1.01 -14.86 1.83
C ARG A 181 -1.30 -16.33 2.12
N ASP A 182 -0.66 -17.25 1.40
CA ASP A 182 -0.79 -18.69 1.63
C ASP A 182 -0.27 -19.13 3.00
N LYS A 183 0.74 -18.45 3.53
CA LYS A 183 1.24 -18.66 4.90
C LYS A 183 0.32 -18.09 5.98
N GLY A 184 -0.74 -17.34 5.60
CA GLY A 184 -1.69 -16.72 6.54
C GLY A 184 -1.05 -15.66 7.45
N VAL A 185 0.04 -15.03 7.01
CA VAL A 185 0.73 -13.99 7.81
C VAL A 185 0.26 -12.58 7.48
N ILE A 186 -0.63 -12.42 6.49
CA ILE A 186 -1.22 -11.14 6.12
C ILE A 186 -2.50 -10.95 6.92
N GLU A 187 -2.53 -9.92 7.75
CA GLU A 187 -3.68 -9.58 8.58
C GLU A 187 -4.22 -8.20 8.17
N LYS A 188 -5.53 -8.03 8.25
CA LYS A 188 -6.19 -6.74 7.99
C LYS A 188 -6.47 -6.08 9.32
N HIS A 189 -5.93 -4.88 9.50
CA HIS A 189 -6.18 -4.05 10.66
C HIS A 189 -6.92 -2.77 10.27
N PHE A 190 -7.74 -2.25 11.16
CA PHE A 190 -8.33 -0.94 10.97
C PHE A 190 -7.24 0.12 11.13
N ALA A 191 -7.15 1.04 10.17
CA ALA A 191 -6.11 2.05 10.12
C ALA A 191 -6.38 3.22 11.11
N TRP A 192 -6.36 2.96 12.40
CA TRP A 192 -6.51 4.02 13.43
C TRP A 192 -5.47 5.13 13.28
N ARG A 193 -4.30 4.76 12.79
CA ARG A 193 -3.21 5.69 12.50
C ARG A 193 -3.64 6.81 11.55
N PHE A 194 -4.50 6.55 10.58
CA PHE A 194 -5.04 7.55 9.67
C PHE A 194 -5.68 8.74 10.41
N PHE A 195 -6.30 8.51 11.56
CA PHE A 195 -6.93 9.55 12.36
C PHE A 195 -5.97 10.23 13.37
N THR A 196 -4.92 9.53 13.78
CA THR A 196 -4.04 9.97 14.86
C THR A 196 -2.70 10.54 14.38
N SER A 197 -2.25 10.15 13.18
CA SER A 197 -0.98 10.61 12.62
C SER A 197 -1.12 11.98 11.93
N GLY A 198 0.01 12.68 11.86
CA GLY A 198 0.14 13.89 11.08
C GLY A 198 0.38 13.61 9.60
N ASP A 199 0.89 14.61 8.90
CA ASP A 199 1.35 14.48 7.52
C ASP A 199 2.63 13.64 7.45
N SER A 200 2.74 12.82 6.41
CA SER A 200 3.91 11.99 6.14
C SER A 200 4.16 11.88 4.64
N ARG A 201 5.43 11.72 4.25
CA ARG A 201 5.80 11.44 2.85
C ARG A 201 5.44 10.01 2.44
N GLU A 202 5.36 9.11 3.39
CA GLU A 202 4.94 7.73 3.17
C GLU A 202 3.41 7.65 3.26
N PRO A 203 2.71 7.28 2.18
CA PRO A 203 1.24 7.27 2.14
C PRO A 203 0.61 6.43 3.25
N GLU A 204 1.26 5.32 3.63
CA GLU A 204 0.78 4.39 4.65
C GLU A 204 0.84 4.98 6.06
N LEU A 205 1.72 5.97 6.27
CA LEU A 205 1.91 6.66 7.55
C LEU A 205 1.19 8.00 7.60
N ALA A 206 0.70 8.50 6.45
CA ALA A 206 0.00 9.77 6.37
C ALA A 206 -1.32 9.70 7.13
N GLY A 207 -1.61 10.74 7.88
CA GLY A 207 -2.83 10.86 8.68
C GLY A 207 -3.55 12.18 8.49
N LEU A 208 -4.78 12.22 8.97
CA LEU A 208 -5.72 13.32 8.79
C LEU A 208 -5.60 14.39 9.90
N ARG A 209 -4.87 14.09 10.97
CA ARG A 209 -4.80 14.95 12.16
C ARG A 209 -4.36 16.37 11.83
N GLY A 210 -3.28 16.53 11.06
CA GLY A 210 -2.75 17.84 10.67
C GLY A 210 -3.77 18.64 9.85
N ALA A 211 -4.44 18.02 8.90
CA ALA A 211 -5.46 18.63 8.07
C ALA A 211 -6.69 19.08 8.89
N ILE A 212 -7.18 18.24 9.82
CA ILE A 212 -8.32 18.58 10.69
C ILE A 212 -7.98 19.79 11.57
N PHE A 213 -6.85 19.73 12.29
CA PHE A 213 -6.47 20.81 13.19
C PHE A 213 -6.15 22.10 12.43
N GLY A 214 -5.48 22.00 11.28
CA GLY A 214 -5.21 23.14 10.41
C GLY A 214 -6.49 23.80 9.90
N SER A 215 -7.44 23.01 9.40
CA SER A 215 -8.74 23.50 8.93
C SER A 215 -9.54 24.15 10.05
N LEU A 216 -9.58 23.53 11.23
CA LEU A 216 -10.28 24.05 12.39
C LEU A 216 -9.70 25.40 12.85
N LEU A 217 -8.37 25.49 12.95
CA LEU A 217 -7.69 26.74 13.31
C LEU A 217 -7.97 27.85 12.28
N THR A 218 -7.86 27.52 11.00
CA THR A 218 -8.15 28.47 9.92
C THR A 218 -9.60 28.96 9.99
N LEU A 219 -10.55 28.04 10.23
CA LEU A 219 -11.96 28.39 10.38
C LEU A 219 -12.19 29.33 11.58
N ILE A 220 -11.63 29.00 12.75
CA ILE A 220 -11.75 29.82 13.97
C ILE A 220 -11.15 31.20 13.73
N MET A 221 -9.96 31.31 13.16
CA MET A 221 -9.31 32.60 12.87
C MET A 221 -10.10 33.40 11.87
N THR A 222 -10.59 32.78 10.81
CA THR A 222 -11.42 33.45 9.80
C THR A 222 -12.71 33.99 10.43
N LEU A 223 -13.43 33.16 11.19
CA LEU A 223 -14.65 33.61 11.87
C LEU A 223 -14.39 34.72 12.90
N SER A 224 -13.33 34.61 13.68
CA SER A 224 -12.95 35.59 14.70
C SER A 224 -12.67 36.98 14.12
N LEU A 225 -12.17 37.04 12.88
CA LEU A 225 -11.91 38.32 12.20
C LEU A 225 -13.10 38.76 11.36
N SER A 226 -13.71 37.86 10.60
CA SER A 226 -14.77 38.25 9.63
C SER A 226 -16.08 38.61 10.31
N VAL A 227 -16.47 37.92 11.39
CA VAL A 227 -17.74 38.19 12.05
C VAL A 227 -17.77 39.59 12.70
N PRO A 228 -16.79 39.99 13.54
CA PRO A 228 -16.80 41.35 14.11
C PRO A 228 -16.69 42.45 13.06
N LEU A 229 -15.84 42.23 12.04
CA LEU A 229 -15.72 43.21 10.95
C LEU A 229 -16.99 43.33 10.12
N GLY A 230 -17.64 42.21 9.82
CA GLY A 230 -18.90 42.17 9.08
C GLY A 230 -20.04 42.85 9.85
N ILE A 231 -20.16 42.57 11.16
CA ILE A 231 -21.15 43.25 12.02
C ILE A 231 -20.87 44.75 12.09
N ALA A 232 -19.62 45.14 12.32
CA ALA A 232 -19.24 46.54 12.39
C ALA A 232 -19.54 47.29 11.06
N ALA A 233 -19.23 46.65 9.93
CA ALA A 233 -19.54 47.22 8.61
C ALA A 233 -21.04 47.33 8.38
N ALA A 234 -21.83 46.36 8.72
CA ALA A 234 -23.28 46.35 8.59
C ALA A 234 -23.91 47.47 9.44
N VAL A 235 -23.54 47.57 10.72
CA VAL A 235 -24.02 48.65 11.62
C VAL A 235 -23.61 50.02 11.11
N TYR A 236 -22.38 50.17 10.64
CA TYR A 236 -21.92 51.43 10.08
C TYR A 236 -22.73 51.83 8.84
N LEU A 237 -23.00 50.91 7.92
CA LEU A 237 -23.72 51.18 6.69
C LEU A 237 -25.20 51.51 6.94
N GLU A 238 -25.85 50.84 7.91
CA GLU A 238 -27.27 51.05 8.20
C GLU A 238 -27.53 52.26 9.07
N GLU A 239 -26.69 52.49 10.11
CA GLU A 239 -26.98 53.51 11.12
C GLU A 239 -26.23 54.84 10.90
N PHE A 240 -25.00 54.79 10.36
CA PHE A 240 -24.10 55.93 10.33
C PHE A 240 -23.73 56.42 8.92
N ALA A 241 -23.85 55.57 7.89
CA ALA A 241 -23.42 55.97 6.56
C ALA A 241 -24.39 56.98 5.91
N ALA A 242 -23.84 58.01 5.31
CA ALA A 242 -24.62 58.98 4.54
C ALA A 242 -25.24 58.27 3.32
N LYS A 243 -26.54 58.47 3.09
CA LYS A 243 -27.26 57.95 1.90
C LYS A 243 -26.81 58.69 0.65
N ASN A 244 -25.76 58.20 0.01
CA ASN A 244 -25.20 58.76 -1.22
C ASN A 244 -24.86 57.62 -2.20
N LYS A 245 -24.53 57.98 -3.44
CA LYS A 245 -24.22 57.01 -4.50
C LYS A 245 -23.06 56.07 -4.15
N TRP A 246 -22.13 56.49 -3.31
CA TRP A 246 -21.00 55.64 -2.88
C TRP A 246 -21.44 54.54 -1.93
N THR A 247 -22.31 54.82 -0.98
CA THR A 247 -22.89 53.83 -0.05
C THR A 247 -23.72 52.83 -0.82
N GLU A 248 -24.51 53.25 -1.81
CA GLU A 248 -25.31 52.36 -2.65
C GLU A 248 -24.43 51.40 -3.48
N ILE A 249 -23.32 51.91 -4.05
CA ILE A 249 -22.36 51.06 -4.76
C ILE A 249 -21.73 50.02 -3.82
N ILE A 250 -21.40 50.37 -2.58
CA ILE A 250 -20.83 49.47 -1.58
C ILE A 250 -21.84 48.37 -1.22
N GLU A 251 -23.11 48.73 -0.95
CA GLU A 251 -24.17 47.77 -0.63
C GLU A 251 -24.42 46.77 -1.76
N VAL A 252 -24.49 47.27 -3.01
CA VAL A 252 -24.64 46.42 -4.19
C VAL A 252 -23.48 45.48 -4.34
N ASN A 253 -22.23 45.91 -4.09
CA ASN A 253 -21.06 45.07 -4.15
C ASN A 253 -21.06 44.01 -3.04
N ILE A 254 -21.43 44.34 -1.81
CA ILE A 254 -21.55 43.40 -0.69
C ILE A 254 -22.58 42.32 -1.02
N ASN A 255 -23.75 42.71 -1.53
CA ASN A 255 -24.80 41.76 -1.91
C ASN A 255 -24.36 40.84 -3.06
N ASN A 256 -23.65 41.38 -4.05
CA ASN A 256 -23.08 40.58 -5.15
C ASN A 256 -22.01 39.61 -4.66
N LEU A 257 -21.10 40.04 -3.77
CA LEU A 257 -20.08 39.18 -3.17
C LEU A 257 -20.69 38.08 -2.28
N ALA A 258 -21.85 38.32 -1.67
CA ALA A 258 -22.54 37.31 -0.90
C ALA A 258 -23.22 36.23 -1.77
N ALA A 259 -23.72 36.61 -2.95
CA ALA A 259 -24.44 35.68 -3.85
C ALA A 259 -23.52 34.84 -4.78
N VAL A 260 -22.49 35.46 -5.34
CA VAL A 260 -21.62 34.84 -6.36
C VAL A 260 -20.86 33.61 -5.85
N PRO A 261 -20.22 33.59 -4.65
CA PRO A 261 -19.45 32.42 -4.20
C PRO A 261 -20.27 31.14 -4.12
N SER A 262 -21.52 31.22 -3.67
CA SER A 262 -22.38 30.06 -3.54
C SER A 262 -22.72 29.40 -4.89
N ILE A 263 -22.93 30.21 -5.92
CA ILE A 263 -23.23 29.77 -7.28
C ILE A 263 -21.97 29.13 -7.90
N ILE A 264 -20.80 29.77 -7.74
CA ILE A 264 -19.53 29.26 -8.28
C ILE A 264 -19.17 27.93 -7.64
N PHE A 265 -19.26 27.78 -6.32
CA PHE A 265 -19.00 26.53 -5.62
C PHE A 265 -20.02 25.45 -5.99
N GLY A 266 -21.28 25.79 -6.21
CA GLY A 266 -22.29 24.86 -6.70
C GLY A 266 -21.96 24.35 -8.12
N LEU A 267 -21.54 25.22 -9.02
CA LEU A 267 -21.15 24.86 -10.39
C LEU A 267 -19.85 24.03 -10.42
N LEU A 268 -18.85 24.37 -9.61
CA LEU A 268 -17.61 23.61 -9.49
C LEU A 268 -17.87 22.21 -8.91
N GLY A 269 -18.76 22.08 -7.95
CA GLY A 269 -19.15 20.78 -7.39
C GLY A 269 -19.92 19.89 -8.36
N LEU A 270 -20.53 20.46 -9.41
CA LEU A 270 -21.17 19.71 -10.49
C LEU A 270 -20.19 19.29 -11.61
N ALA A 271 -19.03 19.94 -11.68
CA ALA A 271 -18.02 19.71 -12.72
C ALA A 271 -16.98 18.64 -12.31
N VAL A 272 -16.98 18.16 -11.05
CA VAL A 272 -16.13 17.14 -10.49
C VAL A 272 -16.92 15.85 -10.27
#